data_1bf805b786ecd731914c63e8088e0055
#
_entry.id   1bf805b786ecd731914c63e8088e0055
#
_cell.length_a   1.000
_cell.length_b   1.000
_cell.length_c   1.000
_cell.angle_alpha   90.00
_cell.angle_beta   90.00
_cell.angle_gamma   90.00
#
_symmetry.space_group_name_H-M   'P 1'
#
loop_
_entity.id
_entity.type
_entity.pdbx_description
1 polymer ?
#
loop_
_entity_poly.entity_id
_entity_poly.type
_entity_poly.pdbx_seq_one_letter_code
_entity_poly.pdbx_strand_id
1 'polypeptide(L)'
;MFTLNLFKPKCLSIDLGTVNTLIYLNGELVLDEPSVVAIRDEPGTLEKSVVAVGKEAKSMLGRTPGSIEAIRPMKDGVIADFTITKKMLQYFIRQVLSTGFFSPSPDILICVPCGATQVERRAIRESAVEAGAKNVFLIDEPIAAALGAGMEIGESAGHMVVDIGGGTTEIGIMSLNGVV
;
A
#
# COMPACT_ATOMS: atom_id res chain seq x y z
N MET A 1 21.69 22.04 -23.41
CA MET A 1 21.53 20.64 -23.83
C MET A 1 20.42 20.04 -22.98
N PHE A 2 19.16 20.06 -23.46
CA PHE A 2 18.02 19.51 -22.77
C PHE A 2 18.05 17.99 -22.94
N THR A 3 18.54 17.26 -21.95
CA THR A 3 18.35 15.82 -21.91
C THR A 3 16.87 15.57 -21.61
N LEU A 4 16.11 15.12 -22.62
CA LEU A 4 14.77 14.60 -22.45
C LEU A 4 14.86 13.38 -21.51
N ASN A 5 14.48 13.58 -20.27
CA ASN A 5 14.43 12.55 -19.22
C ASN A 5 13.19 11.64 -19.39
N LEU A 6 12.86 11.28 -20.65
CA LEU A 6 11.68 10.51 -21.05
C LEU A 6 11.71 9.04 -20.60
N PHE A 7 12.84 8.57 -20.04
CA PHE A 7 13.07 7.15 -19.73
C PHE A 7 13.64 6.88 -18.33
N LYS A 8 13.48 7.81 -17.36
CA LYS A 8 13.79 7.42 -15.98
C LYS A 8 12.83 6.32 -15.56
N PRO A 9 13.33 5.17 -15.07
CA PRO A 9 12.45 4.14 -14.50
C PRO A 9 11.67 4.78 -13.35
N LYS A 10 10.35 4.59 -13.35
CA LYS A 10 9.50 5.01 -12.25
C LYS A 10 9.61 3.96 -11.15
N CYS A 11 9.91 4.41 -9.93
CA CYS A 11 9.88 3.57 -8.74
C CYS A 11 8.79 4.11 -7.81
N LEU A 12 7.81 3.28 -7.50
CA LEU A 12 6.81 3.57 -6.49
C LEU A 12 7.17 2.86 -5.19
N SER A 13 7.12 3.57 -4.08
CA SER A 13 7.18 2.97 -2.75
C SER A 13 5.82 3.19 -2.09
N ILE A 14 5.20 2.10 -1.63
CA ILE A 14 3.84 2.11 -1.07
C ILE A 14 3.92 1.63 0.38
N ASP A 15 3.43 2.47 1.28
CA ASP A 15 3.11 2.09 2.65
C ASP A 15 1.60 1.83 2.72
N LEU A 16 1.23 0.56 2.88
CA LEU A 16 -0.16 0.11 2.91
C LEU A 16 -0.65 0.03 4.36
N GLY A 17 -0.79 1.20 5.00
CA GLY A 17 -1.17 1.28 6.41
C GLY A 17 -2.66 1.04 6.66
N THR A 18 -2.98 0.64 7.90
CA THR A 18 -4.36 0.39 8.36
C THR A 18 -5.26 1.64 8.29
N VAL A 19 -4.70 2.81 8.56
CA VAL A 19 -5.45 4.09 8.59
C VAL A 19 -5.29 4.86 7.30
N ASN A 20 -4.05 5.02 6.82
CA ASN A 20 -3.72 5.73 5.59
C ASN A 20 -2.81 4.86 4.72
N THR A 21 -2.94 5.02 3.41
CA THR A 21 -1.99 4.52 2.40
C THR A 21 -1.17 5.70 1.88
N LEU A 22 0.15 5.56 1.90
CA LEU A 22 1.09 6.54 1.35
C LEU A 22 1.75 5.98 0.10
N ILE A 23 1.89 6.80 -0.94
CA ILE A 23 2.66 6.43 -2.14
C ILE A 23 3.69 7.51 -2.43
N TYR A 24 4.92 7.07 -2.59
CA TYR A 24 6.03 7.88 -3.05
C TYR A 24 6.39 7.51 -4.47
N LEU A 25 6.65 8.50 -5.31
CA LEU A 25 7.18 8.33 -6.67
C LEU A 25 8.60 8.90 -6.70
N ASN A 26 9.58 8.02 -6.92
CA ASN A 26 11.00 8.40 -6.94
C ASN A 26 11.46 9.21 -5.70
N GLY A 27 10.91 8.88 -4.52
CA GLY A 27 11.23 9.52 -3.24
C GLY A 27 10.36 10.73 -2.87
N GLU A 28 9.46 11.18 -3.74
CA GLU A 28 8.51 12.26 -3.45
C GLU A 28 7.13 11.71 -3.08
N LEU A 29 6.54 12.20 -2.00
CA LEU A 29 5.18 11.83 -1.59
C LEU A 29 4.18 12.37 -2.61
N VAL A 30 3.48 11.47 -3.30
CA VAL A 30 2.51 11.81 -4.35
C VAL A 30 1.08 11.44 -4.00
N LEU A 31 0.87 10.60 -2.97
CA LEU A 31 -0.44 10.23 -2.49
C LEU A 31 -0.40 10.01 -0.96
N ASP A 32 -1.33 10.65 -0.26
CA ASP A 32 -1.65 10.42 1.16
C ASP A 32 -3.17 10.35 1.27
N GLU A 33 -3.68 9.12 1.34
CA GLU A 33 -5.11 8.86 1.32
C GLU A 33 -5.52 7.89 2.43
N PRO A 34 -6.68 8.08 3.05
CA PRO A 34 -7.24 7.12 3.98
C PRO A 34 -7.44 5.74 3.34
N SER A 35 -7.09 4.67 4.07
CA SER A 35 -7.35 3.29 3.66
C SER A 35 -8.84 2.94 3.89
N VAL A 36 -9.71 3.60 3.13
CA VAL A 36 -11.18 3.46 3.19
C VAL A 36 -11.74 3.28 1.79
N VAL A 37 -12.71 2.40 1.64
CA VAL A 37 -13.42 2.15 0.38
C VAL A 37 -14.92 2.18 0.62
N ALA A 38 -15.66 2.89 -0.20
CA ALA A 38 -17.11 2.82 -0.27
C ALA A 38 -17.51 1.82 -1.35
N ILE A 39 -18.30 0.84 -0.98
CA ILE A 39 -18.76 -0.25 -1.83
C ILE A 39 -20.28 -0.25 -1.92
N ARG A 40 -20.79 -0.75 -3.04
CA ARG A 40 -22.20 -1.00 -3.26
C ARG A 40 -22.40 -2.45 -3.61
N ASP A 41 -23.39 -3.08 -2.98
CA ASP A 41 -23.84 -4.43 -3.36
C ASP A 41 -24.63 -4.33 -4.68
N GLU A 42 -24.21 -5.08 -5.70
CA GLU A 42 -24.91 -5.12 -6.98
C GLU A 42 -26.09 -6.09 -6.89
N PRO A 43 -27.33 -5.61 -7.18
CA PRO A 43 -28.52 -6.46 -7.11
C PRO A 43 -28.39 -7.71 -7.99
N GLY A 44 -28.60 -8.90 -7.41
CA GLY A 44 -28.57 -10.18 -8.13
C GLY A 44 -27.19 -10.78 -8.38
N THR A 45 -26.12 -10.19 -7.84
CA THR A 45 -24.76 -10.74 -7.89
C THR A 45 -24.14 -10.74 -6.49
N LEU A 46 -23.07 -11.53 -6.31
CA LEU A 46 -22.21 -11.44 -5.12
C LEU A 46 -21.08 -10.41 -5.28
N GLU A 47 -21.08 -9.69 -6.38
CA GLU A 47 -20.04 -8.70 -6.68
C GLU A 47 -20.34 -7.37 -6.01
N LYS A 48 -19.27 -6.77 -5.47
CA LYS A 48 -19.30 -5.43 -4.88
C LYS A 48 -18.65 -4.45 -5.85
N SER A 49 -19.36 -3.39 -6.21
CA SER A 49 -18.79 -2.29 -6.98
C SER A 49 -18.15 -1.25 -6.06
N VAL A 50 -17.01 -0.69 -6.47
CA VAL A 50 -16.36 0.40 -5.74
C VAL A 50 -17.00 1.72 -6.18
N VAL A 51 -17.52 2.47 -5.21
CA VAL A 51 -18.18 3.78 -5.42
C VAL A 51 -17.18 4.90 -5.20
N ALA A 52 -16.37 4.82 -4.15
CA ALA A 52 -15.36 5.81 -3.80
C ALA A 52 -14.19 5.18 -3.04
N VAL A 53 -13.04 5.84 -3.04
CA VAL A 53 -11.81 5.39 -2.33
C VAL A 53 -11.17 6.60 -1.64
N GLY A 54 -10.47 6.36 -0.55
CA GLY A 54 -9.69 7.39 0.13
C GLY A 54 -10.54 8.43 0.86
N LYS A 55 -10.20 9.70 0.72
CA LYS A 55 -10.88 10.84 1.39
C LYS A 55 -12.37 10.90 1.07
N GLU A 56 -12.73 10.62 -0.18
CA GLU A 56 -14.13 10.59 -0.59
C GLU A 56 -14.90 9.50 0.17
N ALA A 57 -14.39 8.26 0.19
CA ALA A 57 -14.98 7.16 0.92
C ALA A 57 -15.03 7.44 2.44
N LYS A 58 -13.97 8.06 3.00
CA LYS A 58 -13.93 8.43 4.42
C LYS A 58 -15.04 9.41 4.79
N SER A 59 -15.38 10.35 3.90
CA SER A 59 -16.47 11.30 4.12
C SER A 59 -17.85 10.65 4.21
N MET A 60 -17.97 9.44 3.67
CA MET A 60 -19.19 8.63 3.66
C MET A 60 -19.37 7.75 4.90
N LEU A 61 -18.32 7.58 5.73
CA LEU A 61 -18.39 6.75 6.94
C LEU A 61 -19.54 7.21 7.85
N GLY A 62 -20.44 6.28 8.18
CA GLY A 62 -21.61 6.54 9.04
C GLY A 62 -22.71 7.43 8.40
N ARG A 63 -22.61 7.73 7.10
CA ARG A 63 -23.56 8.60 6.37
C ARG A 63 -24.03 8.00 5.05
N THR A 64 -23.76 6.72 4.81
CA THR A 64 -24.12 6.05 3.56
C THR A 64 -25.62 5.69 3.54
N PRO A 65 -26.33 5.82 2.38
CA PRO A 65 -27.63 5.20 2.19
C PRO A 65 -27.50 3.69 2.22
N GLY A 66 -28.59 2.97 2.54
CA GLY A 66 -28.58 1.54 2.87
C GLY A 66 -28.02 0.57 1.80
N SER A 67 -27.76 1.05 0.59
CA SER A 67 -27.13 0.25 -0.49
C SER A 67 -25.62 0.47 -0.61
N ILE A 68 -25.04 1.40 0.15
CA ILE A 68 -23.60 1.73 0.13
C ILE A 68 -23.04 1.52 1.52
N GLU A 69 -21.90 0.86 1.61
CA GLU A 69 -21.15 0.66 2.84
C GLU A 69 -19.73 1.22 2.69
N ALA A 70 -19.31 2.06 3.64
CA ALA A 70 -17.92 2.53 3.70
C ALA A 70 -17.15 1.67 4.71
N ILE A 71 -16.12 0.98 4.26
CA ILE A 71 -15.35 0.03 5.06
C ILE A 71 -13.85 0.34 5.06
N ARG A 72 -13.17 -0.17 6.06
CA ARG A 72 -11.70 -0.24 6.12
C ARG A 72 -11.28 -1.66 5.73
N PRO A 73 -10.68 -1.87 4.56
CA PRO A 73 -10.30 -3.20 4.11
C PRO A 73 -9.07 -3.75 4.84
N MET A 74 -8.34 -2.86 5.54
CA MET A 74 -7.25 -3.20 6.46
C MET A 74 -7.71 -2.99 7.90
N LYS A 75 -7.45 -3.96 8.76
CA LYS A 75 -7.79 -3.89 10.19
C LYS A 75 -6.71 -4.58 11.02
N ASP A 76 -6.25 -3.90 12.07
CA ASP A 76 -5.26 -4.43 13.01
C ASP A 76 -3.99 -4.99 12.29
N GLY A 77 -3.53 -4.28 11.22
CA GLY A 77 -2.36 -4.67 10.43
C GLY A 77 -2.55 -5.86 9.50
N VAL A 78 -3.75 -6.41 9.40
CA VAL A 78 -4.07 -7.53 8.50
C VAL A 78 -5.08 -7.12 7.44
N ILE A 79 -5.08 -7.85 6.33
CA ILE A 79 -6.08 -7.66 5.28
C ILE A 79 -7.36 -8.33 5.72
N ALA A 80 -8.38 -7.54 6.08
CA ALA A 80 -9.69 -8.04 6.46
C ALA A 80 -10.55 -8.44 5.23
N ASP A 81 -10.37 -7.74 4.10
CA ASP A 81 -11.02 -8.05 2.82
C ASP A 81 -10.02 -7.93 1.66
N PHE A 82 -9.61 -9.07 1.13
CA PHE A 82 -8.63 -9.14 0.02
C PHE A 82 -9.13 -8.48 -1.26
N THR A 83 -10.39 -8.71 -1.60
CA THR A 83 -10.97 -8.20 -2.85
C THR A 83 -11.02 -6.67 -2.83
N ILE A 84 -11.43 -6.11 -1.70
CA ILE A 84 -11.54 -4.65 -1.57
C ILE A 84 -10.16 -4.01 -1.41
N THR A 85 -9.23 -4.62 -0.66
CA THR A 85 -7.84 -4.15 -0.57
C THR A 85 -7.18 -4.12 -1.95
N LYS A 86 -7.37 -5.17 -2.75
CA LYS A 86 -6.89 -5.24 -4.14
C LYS A 86 -7.44 -4.08 -4.97
N LYS A 87 -8.75 -3.84 -4.94
CA LYS A 87 -9.41 -2.74 -5.67
C LYS A 87 -8.89 -1.38 -5.21
N MET A 88 -8.71 -1.17 -3.90
CA MET A 88 -8.15 0.05 -3.33
C MET A 88 -6.72 0.30 -3.81
N LEU A 89 -5.85 -0.69 -3.71
CA LEU A 89 -4.45 -0.59 -4.12
C LEU A 89 -4.34 -0.31 -5.62
N GLN A 90 -5.12 -1.00 -6.44
CA GLN A 90 -5.18 -0.76 -7.89
C GLN A 90 -5.65 0.66 -8.22
N TYR A 91 -6.65 1.16 -7.50
CA TYR A 91 -7.15 2.53 -7.68
C TYR A 91 -6.05 3.55 -7.40
N PHE A 92 -5.37 3.46 -6.26
CA PHE A 92 -4.31 4.38 -5.88
C PHE A 92 -3.11 4.32 -6.83
N ILE A 93 -2.67 3.13 -7.22
CA ILE A 93 -1.56 2.97 -8.18
C ILE A 93 -1.94 3.61 -9.53
N ARG A 94 -3.14 3.34 -10.03
CA ARG A 94 -3.60 3.94 -11.30
C ARG A 94 -3.73 5.45 -11.22
N GLN A 95 -4.19 6.00 -10.09
CA GLN A 95 -4.28 7.44 -9.88
C GLN A 95 -2.91 8.11 -9.99
N VAL A 96 -1.87 7.50 -9.41
CA VAL A 96 -0.48 8.01 -9.48
C VAL A 96 0.12 7.83 -10.87
N LEU A 97 -0.22 6.73 -11.57
CA LEU A 97 0.33 6.42 -12.89
C LEU A 97 -0.37 7.13 -14.05
N SER A 98 -1.58 7.65 -13.86
CA SER A 98 -2.44 8.21 -14.91
C SER A 98 -1.86 9.44 -15.63
N THR A 99 -0.67 9.90 -15.30
CA THR A 99 -0.07 11.15 -15.76
C THR A 99 0.75 11.07 -17.07
N GLY A 100 0.62 9.99 -17.88
CA GLY A 100 1.33 9.98 -19.18
C GLY A 100 1.07 8.78 -20.07
N PHE A 101 0.69 9.06 -21.30
CA PHE A 101 0.34 8.08 -22.37
C PHE A 101 1.49 7.14 -22.78
N PHE A 102 2.74 7.44 -22.40
CA PHE A 102 3.96 6.69 -22.76
C PHE A 102 4.88 6.41 -21.55
N SER A 103 4.31 6.30 -20.35
CA SER A 103 5.14 6.00 -19.18
C SER A 103 5.45 4.50 -19.11
N PRO A 104 6.72 4.09 -18.96
CA PRO A 104 7.05 2.69 -18.73
C PRO A 104 6.42 2.21 -17.42
N SER A 105 6.05 0.93 -17.38
CA SER A 105 5.54 0.29 -16.17
C SER A 105 6.57 0.43 -15.03
N PRO A 106 6.14 0.85 -13.82
CA PRO A 106 7.05 1.09 -12.71
C PRO A 106 7.50 -0.20 -12.02
N ASP A 107 8.64 -0.12 -11.35
CA ASP A 107 8.96 -1.02 -10.26
C ASP A 107 8.24 -0.52 -9.01
N ILE A 108 7.62 -1.44 -8.24
CA ILE A 108 6.85 -1.10 -7.04
C ILE A 108 7.44 -1.84 -5.84
N LEU A 109 7.78 -1.10 -4.79
CA LEU A 109 8.12 -1.61 -3.46
C LEU A 109 6.91 -1.38 -2.53
N ILE A 110 6.46 -2.41 -1.83
CA ILE A 110 5.31 -2.32 -0.91
C ILE A 110 5.74 -2.78 0.47
N CYS A 111 5.49 -1.95 1.49
CA CYS A 111 5.63 -2.32 2.88
C CYS A 111 4.50 -3.29 3.26
N VAL A 112 4.84 -4.34 3.99
CA VAL A 112 3.90 -5.34 4.49
C VAL A 112 4.20 -5.64 5.95
N PRO A 113 3.18 -5.89 6.78
CA PRO A 113 3.39 -6.31 8.16
C PRO A 113 4.23 -7.60 8.23
N CYS A 114 5.08 -7.71 9.25
CA CYS A 114 5.88 -8.93 9.49
C CYS A 114 5.00 -10.17 9.63
N GLY A 115 3.82 -10.02 10.25
CA GLY A 115 2.83 -11.08 10.44
C GLY A 115 2.05 -11.46 9.18
N ALA A 116 2.26 -10.78 8.04
CA ALA A 116 1.55 -11.07 6.80
C ALA A 116 1.86 -12.49 6.31
N THR A 117 0.81 -13.26 6.09
CA THR A 117 0.90 -14.63 5.56
C THR A 117 1.39 -14.64 4.12
N GLN A 118 1.88 -15.79 3.65
CA GLN A 118 2.31 -15.95 2.25
C GLN A 118 1.15 -15.72 1.26
N VAL A 119 -0.09 -16.01 1.67
CA VAL A 119 -1.28 -15.76 0.85
C VAL A 119 -1.52 -14.26 0.70
N GLU A 120 -1.43 -13.50 1.79
CA GLU A 120 -1.54 -12.04 1.80
C GLU A 120 -0.44 -11.39 0.96
N ARG A 121 0.81 -11.77 1.19
CA ARG A 121 1.96 -11.28 0.41
C ARG A 121 1.78 -11.53 -1.09
N ARG A 122 1.28 -12.70 -1.46
CA ARG A 122 0.99 -13.04 -2.86
C ARG A 122 -0.15 -12.18 -3.41
N ALA A 123 -1.24 -12.02 -2.67
CA ALA A 123 -2.40 -11.21 -3.08
C ALA A 123 -2.02 -9.73 -3.32
N ILE A 124 -1.20 -9.14 -2.43
CA ILE A 124 -0.67 -7.79 -2.58
C ILE A 124 0.18 -7.68 -3.86
N ARG A 125 1.10 -8.64 -4.07
CA ARG A 125 1.96 -8.65 -5.27
C ARG A 125 1.15 -8.75 -6.55
N GLU A 126 0.20 -9.69 -6.63
CA GLU A 126 -0.68 -9.87 -7.79
C GLU A 126 -1.52 -8.61 -8.04
N SER A 127 -2.01 -7.96 -6.98
CA SER A 127 -2.77 -6.70 -7.09
C SER A 127 -1.98 -5.58 -7.74
N ALA A 128 -0.71 -5.43 -7.37
CA ALA A 128 0.17 -4.42 -7.93
C ALA A 128 0.54 -4.73 -9.39
N VAL A 129 0.78 -6.00 -9.73
CA VAL A 129 1.02 -6.43 -11.13
C VAL A 129 -0.18 -6.12 -12.01
N GLU A 130 -1.40 -6.44 -11.55
CA GLU A 130 -2.64 -6.13 -12.28
C GLU A 130 -2.92 -4.62 -12.38
N ALA A 131 -2.39 -3.81 -11.46
CA ALA A 131 -2.45 -2.36 -11.54
C ALA A 131 -1.46 -1.76 -12.56
N GLY A 132 -0.53 -2.57 -13.10
CA GLY A 132 0.43 -2.16 -14.13
C GLY A 132 1.89 -2.13 -13.69
N ALA A 133 2.24 -2.70 -12.54
CA ALA A 133 3.63 -2.83 -12.11
C ALA A 133 4.43 -3.74 -13.05
N LYS A 134 5.69 -3.37 -13.31
CA LYS A 134 6.65 -4.21 -14.02
C LYS A 134 7.22 -5.29 -13.09
N ASN A 135 7.75 -4.86 -11.95
CA ASN A 135 8.25 -5.72 -10.89
C ASN A 135 7.63 -5.29 -9.56
N VAL A 136 7.42 -6.22 -8.65
CA VAL A 136 6.90 -5.94 -7.31
C VAL A 136 7.80 -6.58 -6.27
N PHE A 137 8.29 -5.75 -5.37
CA PHE A 137 9.11 -6.11 -4.22
C PHE A 137 8.31 -5.88 -2.95
N LEU A 138 8.46 -6.75 -1.97
CA LEU A 138 7.85 -6.60 -0.65
C LEU A 138 8.96 -6.43 0.38
N ILE A 139 8.73 -5.53 1.33
CA ILE A 139 9.62 -5.28 2.47
C ILE A 139 8.80 -5.31 3.75
N ASP A 140 9.35 -5.89 4.81
CA ASP A 140 8.70 -5.88 6.12
C ASP A 140 8.72 -4.48 6.73
N GLU A 141 7.58 -4.04 7.31
CA GLU A 141 7.42 -2.70 7.87
C GLU A 141 8.55 -2.30 8.84
N PRO A 142 8.99 -3.12 9.81
CA PRO A 142 10.07 -2.74 10.71
C PRO A 142 11.41 -2.53 9.99
N ILE A 143 11.69 -3.28 8.90
CA ILE A 143 12.90 -3.09 8.09
C ILE A 143 12.82 -1.74 7.38
N ALA A 144 11.67 -1.43 6.78
CA ALA A 144 11.47 -0.16 6.10
C ALA A 144 11.59 1.03 7.07
N ALA A 145 11.01 0.91 8.28
CA ALA A 145 11.10 1.91 9.33
C ALA A 145 12.55 2.12 9.81
N ALA A 146 13.30 1.03 10.02
CA ALA A 146 14.71 1.10 10.43
C ALA A 146 15.57 1.79 9.38
N LEU A 147 15.40 1.44 8.10
CA LEU A 147 16.10 2.08 6.98
C LEU A 147 15.74 3.56 6.88
N GLY A 148 14.46 3.91 7.03
CA GLY A 148 13.98 5.29 7.05
C GLY A 148 14.53 6.11 8.22
N ALA A 149 14.78 5.48 9.36
CA ALA A 149 15.43 6.08 10.52
C ALA A 149 16.97 6.16 10.40
N GLY A 150 17.56 5.67 9.31
CA GLY A 150 19.00 5.67 9.07
C GLY A 150 19.77 4.66 9.93
N MET A 151 19.13 3.59 10.39
CA MET A 151 19.78 2.54 11.16
C MET A 151 20.64 1.64 10.25
N GLU A 152 21.84 1.31 10.72
CA GLU A 152 22.76 0.41 10.00
C GLU A 152 22.44 -1.06 10.31
N ILE A 153 21.29 -1.55 9.83
CA ILE A 153 20.78 -2.90 10.10
C ILE A 153 21.65 -4.03 9.51
N GLY A 154 22.63 -3.70 8.67
CA GLY A 154 23.58 -4.66 8.08
C GLY A 154 24.63 -5.17 9.06
N GLU A 155 24.83 -4.50 10.19
CA GLU A 155 25.79 -4.91 11.22
C GLU A 155 25.28 -6.11 12.03
N SER A 156 26.22 -6.76 12.75
CA SER A 156 25.89 -7.85 13.68
C SER A 156 25.26 -7.37 15.00
N ALA A 157 25.26 -6.05 15.21
CA ALA A 157 24.55 -5.46 16.36
C ALA A 157 23.04 -5.59 16.19
N GLY A 158 22.33 -5.84 17.29
CA GLY A 158 20.87 -5.86 17.32
C GLY A 158 20.31 -4.43 17.33
N HIS A 159 19.46 -4.11 16.37
CA HIS A 159 18.71 -2.85 16.32
C HIS A 159 17.24 -3.13 16.57
N MET A 160 16.58 -2.36 17.41
CA MET A 160 15.15 -2.51 17.68
C MET A 160 14.39 -1.28 17.20
N VAL A 161 13.31 -1.55 16.48
CA VAL A 161 12.30 -0.54 16.09
C VAL A 161 10.98 -0.89 16.75
N VAL A 162 10.32 0.12 17.28
CA VAL A 162 8.93 0.07 17.73
C VAL A 162 8.16 1.02 16.82
N ASP A 163 7.38 0.47 15.92
CA ASP A 163 6.52 1.22 15.01
C ASP A 163 5.10 1.27 15.58
N ILE A 164 4.62 2.48 15.87
CA ILE A 164 3.29 2.71 16.44
C ILE A 164 2.43 3.40 15.40
N GLY A 165 1.65 2.60 14.67
CA GLY A 165 0.74 3.06 13.64
C GLY A 165 -0.64 3.45 14.17
N GLY A 166 -1.55 3.76 13.24
CA GLY A 166 -2.93 4.12 13.56
C GLY A 166 -3.84 2.95 13.93
N GLY A 167 -3.42 1.71 13.70
CA GLY A 167 -4.20 0.49 13.99
C GLY A 167 -3.36 -0.66 14.50
N THR A 168 -2.02 -0.55 14.47
CA THR A 168 -1.08 -1.58 14.90
C THR A 168 0.11 -0.98 15.61
N THR A 169 0.76 -1.83 16.40
CA THR A 169 2.12 -1.58 16.91
C THR A 169 2.95 -2.78 16.55
N GLU A 170 4.03 -2.57 15.81
CA GLU A 170 4.99 -3.59 15.44
C GLU A 170 6.32 -3.37 16.15
N ILE A 171 6.91 -4.46 16.61
CA ILE A 171 8.24 -4.44 17.22
C ILE A 171 9.13 -5.38 16.40
N GLY A 172 10.17 -4.83 15.80
CA GLY A 172 11.16 -5.58 15.04
C GLY A 172 12.54 -5.46 15.67
N ILE A 173 13.22 -6.58 15.82
CA ILE A 173 14.66 -6.62 16.12
C ILE A 173 15.36 -7.05 14.84
N MET A 174 16.35 -6.28 14.42
CA MET A 174 17.07 -6.51 13.16
C MET A 174 18.56 -6.67 13.41
N SER A 175 19.17 -7.57 12.68
CA SER A 175 20.61 -7.79 12.62
C SER A 175 20.94 -8.44 11.28
N LEU A 176 22.09 -8.12 10.70
CA LEU A 176 22.57 -8.71 9.43
C LEU A 176 21.55 -8.64 8.29
N ASN A 177 20.86 -7.51 8.15
CA ASN A 177 19.79 -7.23 7.18
C ASN A 177 18.53 -8.13 7.31
N GLY A 178 18.32 -8.78 8.42
CA GLY A 178 17.16 -9.62 8.69
C GLY A 178 16.44 -9.25 9.97
N VAL A 179 15.17 -9.65 10.07
CA VAL A 179 14.41 -9.62 11.33
C VAL A 179 14.77 -10.88 12.12
N VAL A 180 15.04 -10.72 13.42
CA VAL A 180 15.47 -11.80 14.33
C VAL A 180 14.31 -12.24 15.21
#